data_82f941f9c51974cd85cad9d1bf889069
#
_entry.id   82f941f9c51974cd85cad9d1bf889069
#
_cell.length_a   1.000
_cell.length_b   1.000
_cell.length_c   1.000
_cell.angle_alpha   90.00
_cell.angle_beta   90.00
_cell.angle_gamma   90.00
#
_symmetry.space_group_name_H-M   'P 1'
#
loop_
_entity.id
_entity.type
_entity.pdbx_description
1 polymer ?
#
loop_
_entity_poly.entity_id
_entity_poly.type
_entity_poly.pdbx_seq_one_letter_code
_entity_poly.pdbx_strand_id
1 'polypeptide(L)'
;MKFIFFFILMISMDVFAEEKCEVSKWGATDEIGSANLVSNANTLNAIKLVKKGMSHGLGIVIEPGMPAFEPRYTEIQVVQPNQHFGRDTTADFGYDITYNDDILQMWIGTGPQLDGLGHIGDDDIFYNCNNGADFSFITGLTKLGIEKVPPLIGRGVLVDMARYHGVSSMSGGQPITRQDIIEAANEQKINFKKGDIIIFHTGWTDAKLKDYPEEW
;
A
#
# COMPACT_ATOMS: atom_id res chain seq x y z
N MET A 1 42.86 -29.21 58.52
CA MET A 1 42.42 -29.19 57.09
C MET A 1 40.99 -28.74 57.07
N LYS A 2 40.70 -27.47 56.73
CA LYS A 2 39.33 -26.91 56.59
C LYS A 2 38.96 -26.92 55.15
N PHE A 3 37.96 -27.70 54.77
CA PHE A 3 37.35 -27.69 53.43
C PHE A 3 36.33 -26.56 53.37
N ILE A 4 36.57 -25.58 52.49
CA ILE A 4 35.62 -24.53 52.12
C ILE A 4 34.81 -25.04 50.95
N PHE A 5 33.52 -25.28 51.14
CA PHE A 5 32.56 -25.56 50.08
C PHE A 5 32.14 -24.24 49.44
N PHE A 6 32.49 -24.07 48.16
CA PHE A 6 32.01 -22.94 47.32
C PHE A 6 30.66 -23.36 46.71
N PHE A 7 29.61 -22.73 47.16
CA PHE A 7 28.28 -22.89 46.59
C PHE A 7 28.15 -21.94 45.38
N ILE A 8 28.24 -22.46 44.16
CA ILE A 8 27.98 -21.67 42.94
C ILE A 8 26.47 -21.59 42.77
N LEU A 9 25.93 -20.40 43.04
CA LEU A 9 24.54 -20.07 42.77
C LEU A 9 24.39 -19.83 41.25
N MET A 10 23.88 -20.82 40.49
CA MET A 10 23.47 -20.61 39.12
C MET A 10 22.18 -19.75 39.11
N ILE A 11 22.33 -18.49 38.79
CA ILE A 11 21.19 -17.62 38.46
C ILE A 11 20.81 -18.00 37.04
N SER A 12 19.70 -18.72 36.88
CA SER A 12 19.03 -18.87 35.57
C SER A 12 18.48 -17.48 35.19
N MET A 13 19.15 -16.82 34.27
CA MET A 13 18.54 -15.70 33.54
C MET A 13 17.50 -16.30 32.61
N ASP A 14 16.24 -16.24 32.99
CA ASP A 14 15.15 -16.42 32.04
C ASP A 14 15.26 -15.26 31.05
N VAL A 15 15.83 -15.55 29.88
CA VAL A 15 15.74 -14.67 28.73
C VAL A 15 14.27 -14.74 28.29
N PHE A 16 13.47 -13.79 28.74
CA PHE A 16 12.17 -13.56 28.11
C PHE A 16 12.48 -13.20 26.65
N ALA A 17 12.26 -14.15 25.76
CA ALA A 17 12.17 -13.86 24.34
C ALA A 17 11.00 -12.88 24.22
N GLU A 18 11.27 -11.64 23.86
CA GLU A 18 10.27 -10.66 23.53
C GLU A 18 9.47 -11.26 22.39
N GLU A 19 8.16 -11.43 22.59
CA GLU A 19 7.28 -12.02 21.60
C GLU A 19 7.27 -11.07 20.41
N LYS A 20 7.99 -11.43 19.33
CA LYS A 20 8.27 -10.56 18.17
C LYS A 20 7.01 -10.16 17.39
N CYS A 21 5.84 -10.69 17.76
CA CYS A 21 4.61 -10.46 17.03
C CYS A 21 3.38 -10.62 17.91
N GLU A 22 2.39 -9.76 17.69
CA GLU A 22 1.07 -9.81 18.34
C GLU A 22 0.00 -10.23 17.32
N VAL A 23 -0.82 -11.23 17.70
CA VAL A 23 -1.96 -11.67 16.90
C VAL A 23 -3.01 -10.57 16.82
N SER A 24 -3.57 -10.36 15.63
CA SER A 24 -4.58 -9.36 15.35
C SER A 24 -5.81 -9.48 16.26
N LYS A 25 -6.34 -8.34 16.68
CA LYS A 25 -7.62 -8.25 17.41
C LYS A 25 -8.82 -8.81 16.65
N TRP A 26 -8.70 -9.03 15.35
CA TRP A 26 -9.74 -9.67 14.51
C TRP A 26 -9.56 -11.18 14.40
N GLY A 27 -8.57 -11.76 15.08
CA GLY A 27 -8.30 -13.19 15.16
C GLY A 27 -7.11 -13.62 14.30
N ALA A 28 -6.60 -14.82 14.61
CA ALA A 28 -5.39 -15.37 14.00
C ALA A 28 -5.51 -15.67 12.50
N THR A 29 -6.71 -15.77 11.97
CA THR A 29 -6.98 -16.02 10.55
C THR A 29 -7.34 -14.77 9.76
N ASP A 30 -7.30 -13.59 10.39
CA ASP A 30 -7.58 -12.35 9.70
C ASP A 30 -6.48 -12.00 8.70
N GLU A 31 -6.88 -11.63 7.49
CA GLU A 31 -5.99 -11.28 6.39
C GLU A 31 -6.22 -9.86 5.84
N ILE A 32 -7.15 -9.09 6.44
CA ILE A 32 -7.54 -7.77 5.91
C ILE A 32 -7.34 -6.61 6.88
N GLY A 33 -6.94 -6.89 8.12
CA GLY A 33 -6.54 -5.88 9.10
C GLY A 33 -7.56 -4.76 9.28
N SER A 34 -7.11 -3.51 9.12
CA SER A 34 -7.96 -2.33 9.32
C SER A 34 -9.12 -2.22 8.32
N ALA A 35 -9.13 -2.96 7.22
CA ALA A 35 -10.28 -3.02 6.32
C ALA A 35 -11.54 -3.58 7.01
N ASN A 36 -11.38 -4.36 8.09
CA ASN A 36 -12.48 -4.77 8.97
C ASN A 36 -13.24 -3.60 9.62
N LEU A 37 -12.70 -2.40 9.59
CA LEU A 37 -13.37 -1.20 10.11
C LEU A 37 -14.36 -0.60 9.10
N VAL A 38 -14.24 -0.96 7.82
CA VAL A 38 -15.17 -0.50 6.77
C VAL A 38 -16.40 -1.38 6.78
N SER A 39 -17.57 -0.77 6.92
CA SER A 39 -18.86 -1.44 7.01
C SER A 39 -19.90 -0.79 6.11
N ASN A 40 -21.01 -1.47 5.84
CA ASN A 40 -22.13 -0.89 5.11
C ASN A 40 -22.64 0.42 5.74
N ALA A 41 -22.61 0.50 7.07
CA ALA A 41 -22.99 1.73 7.79
C ALA A 41 -22.00 2.88 7.53
N ASN A 42 -20.67 2.59 7.50
CA ASN A 42 -19.66 3.57 7.13
C ASN A 42 -19.86 4.04 5.70
N THR A 43 -20.11 3.15 4.77
CA THR A 43 -20.40 3.46 3.36
C THR A 43 -21.63 4.36 3.22
N LEU A 44 -22.73 3.99 3.84
CA LEU A 44 -23.96 4.82 3.81
C LEU A 44 -23.73 6.21 4.42
N ASN A 45 -22.96 6.31 5.49
CA ASN A 45 -22.62 7.59 6.10
C ASN A 45 -21.69 8.42 5.20
N ALA A 46 -20.74 7.78 4.52
CA ALA A 46 -19.85 8.46 3.57
C ALA A 46 -20.61 9.05 2.37
N ILE A 47 -21.55 8.31 1.80
CA ILE A 47 -22.39 8.78 0.68
C ILE A 47 -23.17 10.04 1.05
N LYS A 48 -23.66 10.18 2.29
CA LYS A 48 -24.36 11.38 2.76
C LYS A 48 -23.48 12.64 2.78
N LEU A 49 -22.17 12.51 2.70
CA LEU A 49 -21.22 13.64 2.65
C LEU A 49 -21.12 14.26 1.26
N VAL A 50 -21.55 13.56 0.23
CA VAL A 50 -21.50 14.06 -1.15
C VAL A 50 -22.47 15.23 -1.30
N LYS A 51 -21.93 16.40 -1.66
CA LYS A 51 -22.71 17.66 -1.84
C LYS A 51 -22.84 18.07 -3.29
N LYS A 52 -21.78 17.87 -4.08
CA LYS A 52 -21.69 18.36 -5.45
C LYS A 52 -21.63 17.26 -6.51
N GLY A 53 -21.51 15.99 -6.11
CA GLY A 53 -21.35 14.87 -7.04
C GLY A 53 -20.06 14.92 -7.86
N MET A 54 -19.06 15.69 -7.42
CA MET A 54 -17.76 15.79 -8.09
C MET A 54 -16.90 14.60 -7.73
N SER A 55 -16.19 14.08 -8.73
CA SER A 55 -15.13 13.06 -8.56
C SER A 55 -13.77 13.65 -8.94
N HIS A 56 -12.72 13.19 -8.29
CA HIS A 56 -11.35 13.61 -8.54
C HIS A 56 -10.49 12.37 -8.78
N GLY A 57 -9.77 12.32 -9.92
CA GLY A 57 -8.77 11.29 -10.16
C GLY A 57 -7.54 11.56 -9.29
N LEU A 58 -7.08 10.54 -8.55
CA LEU A 58 -5.85 10.61 -7.75
C LEU A 58 -4.72 9.79 -8.37
N GLY A 59 -4.94 9.20 -9.55
CA GLY A 59 -3.93 8.47 -10.29
C GLY A 59 -3.04 9.39 -11.12
N ILE A 60 -1.89 8.88 -11.51
CA ILE A 60 -1.01 9.46 -12.52
C ILE A 60 -1.02 8.55 -13.74
N VAL A 61 -0.57 9.07 -14.89
CA VAL A 61 -0.36 8.26 -16.08
C VAL A 61 0.85 7.35 -15.83
N ILE A 62 0.66 6.04 -16.06
CA ILE A 62 1.74 5.07 -16.01
C ILE A 62 2.23 4.87 -17.43
N GLU A 63 3.52 5.16 -17.66
CA GLU A 63 4.13 5.09 -18.99
C GLU A 63 5.55 4.52 -18.91
N PRO A 64 6.08 3.96 -20.01
CA PRO A 64 7.47 3.51 -20.06
C PRO A 64 8.45 4.64 -19.74
N GLY A 65 9.44 4.32 -18.89
CA GLY A 65 10.47 5.29 -18.48
C GLY A 65 10.05 6.25 -17.38
N MET A 66 8.85 6.09 -16.79
CA MET A 66 8.50 6.87 -15.61
C MET A 66 9.42 6.53 -14.43
N PRO A 67 9.69 7.49 -13.53
CA PRO A 67 10.52 7.26 -12.35
C PRO A 67 9.96 6.13 -11.48
N ALA A 68 10.84 5.26 -11.01
CA ALA A 68 10.55 4.18 -10.08
C ALA A 68 11.81 3.79 -9.32
N PHE A 69 11.67 3.23 -8.12
CA PHE A 69 12.81 2.65 -7.39
C PHE A 69 13.39 1.47 -8.15
N GLU A 70 14.70 1.49 -8.41
CA GLU A 70 15.38 0.37 -9.06
C GLU A 70 15.22 -0.95 -8.27
N PRO A 71 15.07 -2.09 -8.94
CA PRO A 71 15.12 -2.33 -10.40
C PRO A 71 13.75 -2.25 -11.10
N ARG A 72 12.79 -1.51 -10.55
CA ARG A 72 11.40 -1.45 -11.07
C ARG A 72 11.34 -0.75 -12.43
N TYR A 73 10.52 -1.27 -13.32
CA TYR A 73 10.28 -0.70 -14.64
C TYR A 73 8.86 -0.97 -15.13
N THR A 74 8.48 -0.27 -16.17
CA THR A 74 7.21 -0.46 -16.89
C THR A 74 7.48 -0.52 -18.39
N GLU A 75 6.94 -1.52 -19.06
CA GLU A 75 6.95 -1.66 -20.52
C GLU A 75 5.52 -1.88 -21.01
N ILE A 76 5.16 -1.15 -22.06
CA ILE A 76 3.86 -1.26 -22.71
C ILE A 76 4.10 -1.46 -24.21
N GLN A 77 3.50 -2.46 -24.80
CA GLN A 77 3.54 -2.73 -26.23
C GLN A 77 2.13 -2.76 -26.77
N VAL A 78 1.87 -1.91 -27.77
CA VAL A 78 0.62 -1.99 -28.54
C VAL A 78 0.80 -3.04 -29.62
N VAL A 79 -0.10 -3.98 -29.70
CA VAL A 79 -0.07 -5.10 -30.63
C VAL A 79 -1.37 -5.18 -31.43
N GLN A 80 -1.25 -5.70 -32.65
CA GLN A 80 -2.38 -5.88 -33.56
C GLN A 80 -2.42 -7.36 -34.02
N PRO A 81 -2.90 -8.27 -33.17
CA PRO A 81 -2.92 -9.70 -33.47
C PRO A 81 -3.73 -9.97 -34.73
N ASN A 82 -3.10 -10.69 -35.69
CA ASN A 82 -3.72 -11.10 -36.94
C ASN A 82 -4.29 -9.97 -37.82
N GLN A 83 -3.86 -8.72 -37.63
CA GLN A 83 -4.29 -7.61 -38.46
C GLN A 83 -3.12 -6.72 -38.91
N HIS A 84 -3.36 -6.00 -40.02
CA HIS A 84 -2.52 -4.91 -40.52
C HIS A 84 -3.43 -3.80 -41.02
N PHE A 85 -2.99 -2.56 -40.92
CA PHE A 85 -3.74 -1.43 -41.48
C PHE A 85 -4.02 -1.64 -42.96
N GLY A 86 -5.26 -1.46 -43.40
CA GLY A 86 -5.71 -1.67 -44.76
C GLY A 86 -5.97 -3.12 -45.14
N ARG A 87 -5.87 -4.06 -44.18
CA ARG A 87 -6.29 -5.46 -44.40
C ARG A 87 -7.81 -5.55 -44.25
N ASP A 88 -8.45 -6.27 -45.18
CA ASP A 88 -9.85 -6.70 -45.04
C ASP A 88 -9.92 -7.84 -44.00
N THR A 89 -10.60 -7.61 -42.88
CA THR A 89 -10.77 -8.58 -41.80
C THR A 89 -12.11 -9.30 -41.86
N THR A 90 -12.95 -9.03 -42.86
CA THR A 90 -14.29 -9.61 -43.02
C THR A 90 -14.26 -11.15 -43.07
N ALA A 91 -13.24 -11.72 -43.71
CA ALA A 91 -13.08 -13.18 -43.78
C ALA A 91 -12.80 -13.83 -42.42
N ASP A 92 -12.14 -13.10 -41.49
CA ASP A 92 -11.75 -13.61 -40.18
C ASP A 92 -12.90 -13.46 -39.18
N PHE A 93 -13.68 -12.35 -39.24
CA PHE A 93 -14.66 -11.97 -38.23
C PHE A 93 -16.09 -11.83 -38.77
N GLY A 94 -16.31 -11.94 -40.09
CA GLY A 94 -17.61 -11.71 -40.72
C GLY A 94 -17.98 -10.24 -40.91
N TYR A 95 -17.13 -9.29 -40.48
CA TYR A 95 -17.23 -7.85 -40.63
C TYR A 95 -15.83 -7.22 -40.57
N ASP A 96 -15.71 -6.01 -41.08
CA ASP A 96 -14.46 -5.26 -40.96
C ASP A 96 -14.28 -4.73 -39.54
N ILE A 97 -13.14 -5.06 -38.94
CA ILE A 97 -12.77 -4.61 -37.60
C ILE A 97 -11.29 -4.18 -37.59
N THR A 98 -11.04 -3.12 -36.86
CA THR A 98 -9.69 -2.68 -36.52
C THR A 98 -9.61 -2.53 -35.00
N TYR A 99 -8.59 -3.13 -34.39
CA TYR A 99 -8.38 -3.10 -32.95
C TYR A 99 -6.91 -3.10 -32.58
N ASN A 100 -6.62 -2.62 -31.39
CA ASN A 100 -5.31 -2.73 -30.78
C ASN A 100 -5.50 -3.43 -29.43
N ASP A 101 -4.56 -4.31 -29.10
CA ASP A 101 -4.40 -4.88 -27.77
C ASP A 101 -3.10 -4.39 -27.16
N ASP A 102 -3.00 -4.48 -25.85
CA ASP A 102 -1.82 -4.05 -25.11
C ASP A 102 -1.22 -5.21 -24.33
N ILE A 103 0.11 -5.31 -24.39
CA ILE A 103 0.90 -6.16 -23.49
C ILE A 103 1.55 -5.24 -22.48
N LEU A 104 1.28 -5.50 -21.21
CA LEU A 104 1.86 -4.77 -20.09
C LEU A 104 2.82 -5.67 -19.32
N GLN A 105 4.07 -5.25 -19.19
CA GLN A 105 5.04 -5.85 -18.28
C GLN A 105 5.51 -4.78 -17.31
N MET A 106 5.16 -4.90 -16.03
CA MET A 106 5.53 -3.91 -15.04
C MET A 106 5.67 -4.50 -13.64
N TRP A 107 6.43 -3.81 -12.84
CA TRP A 107 6.37 -3.97 -11.40
C TRP A 107 5.12 -3.25 -10.88
N ILE A 108 4.22 -3.98 -10.19
CA ILE A 108 2.96 -3.42 -9.70
C ILE A 108 3.18 -2.19 -8.80
N GLY A 109 4.32 -2.14 -8.09
CA GLY A 109 4.73 -1.00 -7.28
C GLY A 109 5.25 0.21 -8.07
N THR A 110 4.98 0.31 -9.39
CA THR A 110 5.29 1.49 -10.18
C THR A 110 4.06 2.38 -10.28
N GLY A 111 4.16 3.62 -9.79
CA GLY A 111 3.04 4.56 -9.75
C GLY A 111 2.01 4.25 -8.63
N PRO A 112 0.75 4.72 -8.77
CA PRO A 112 -0.28 4.49 -7.77
C PRO A 112 -0.60 3.01 -7.61
N GLN A 113 -0.66 2.53 -6.36
CA GLN A 113 -0.84 1.13 -6.04
C GLN A 113 -1.68 0.95 -4.77
N LEU A 114 -2.17 -0.26 -4.56
CA LEU A 114 -2.76 -0.69 -3.30
C LEU A 114 -2.04 -1.94 -2.82
N ASP A 115 -1.34 -1.84 -1.71
CA ASP A 115 -0.58 -2.93 -1.13
C ASP A 115 -1.43 -3.79 -0.21
N GLY A 116 -1.32 -5.10 -0.35
CA GLY A 116 -1.87 -6.07 0.60
C GLY A 116 -0.97 -6.20 1.82
N LEU A 117 -1.48 -6.83 2.88
CA LEU A 117 -0.75 -7.03 4.14
C LEU A 117 0.41 -8.03 4.04
N GLY A 118 0.55 -8.70 2.89
CA GLY A 118 1.69 -9.54 2.54
C GLY A 118 2.83 -8.82 1.82
N HIS A 119 2.73 -7.47 1.62
CA HIS A 119 3.73 -6.71 0.88
C HIS A 119 4.97 -6.37 1.71
N ILE A 120 4.79 -5.95 2.96
CA ILE A 120 5.89 -5.55 3.85
C ILE A 120 5.77 -6.31 5.17
N GLY A 121 6.91 -6.84 5.63
CA GLY A 121 7.08 -7.47 6.94
C GLY A 121 8.27 -6.87 7.68
N ASP A 122 8.48 -7.32 8.89
CA ASP A 122 9.64 -7.02 9.74
C ASP A 122 10.29 -8.33 10.17
N ASP A 123 11.59 -8.49 9.90
CA ASP A 123 12.37 -9.68 10.22
C ASP A 123 11.66 -10.99 9.80
N ASP A 124 11.23 -11.04 8.50
CA ASP A 124 10.46 -12.14 7.89
C ASP A 124 9.05 -12.37 8.45
N ILE A 125 8.59 -11.56 9.39
CA ILE A 125 7.26 -11.65 9.97
C ILE A 125 6.35 -10.58 9.35
N PHE A 126 5.26 -11.02 8.77
CA PHE A 126 4.21 -10.20 8.18
C PHE A 126 3.01 -10.11 9.10
N TYR A 127 2.02 -9.33 8.66
CA TYR A 127 0.78 -9.13 9.41
C TYR A 127 0.25 -10.43 10.02
N ASN A 128 -0.24 -10.33 11.26
CA ASN A 128 -0.86 -11.42 12.00
C ASN A 128 0.08 -12.62 12.21
N CYS A 129 1.37 -12.33 12.40
CA CYS A 129 2.43 -13.30 12.71
C CYS A 129 2.67 -14.37 11.62
N ASN A 130 2.36 -14.05 10.37
CA ASN A 130 2.67 -14.95 9.27
C ASN A 130 4.15 -14.85 8.91
N ASN A 131 4.87 -15.97 8.93
CA ASN A 131 6.24 -16.02 8.44
C ASN A 131 6.26 -16.05 6.90
N GLY A 132 7.08 -15.20 6.28
CA GLY A 132 7.15 -15.07 4.83
C GLY A 132 7.47 -16.38 4.11
N ALA A 133 8.31 -17.23 4.70
CA ALA A 133 8.67 -18.53 4.12
C ALA A 133 7.46 -19.50 3.98
N ASP A 134 6.40 -19.29 4.77
CA ASP A 134 5.25 -20.18 4.78
C ASP A 134 4.18 -19.81 3.73
N PHE A 135 4.20 -18.58 3.19
CA PHE A 135 3.14 -18.12 2.30
C PHE A 135 3.59 -17.34 1.06
N SER A 136 4.85 -16.87 0.99
CA SER A 136 5.36 -16.06 -0.11
C SER A 136 6.22 -16.91 -1.05
N PHE A 137 5.68 -17.20 -2.23
CA PHE A 137 6.33 -18.04 -3.24
C PHE A 137 6.48 -17.27 -4.56
N ILE A 138 7.40 -17.73 -5.42
CA ILE A 138 7.58 -17.13 -6.76
C ILE A 138 6.31 -17.21 -7.63
N THR A 139 5.42 -18.13 -7.33
CA THR A 139 4.13 -18.30 -8.01
C THR A 139 3.01 -17.42 -7.46
N GLY A 140 3.28 -16.69 -6.37
CA GLY A 140 2.33 -15.80 -5.71
C GLY A 140 2.22 -16.03 -4.20
N LEU A 141 1.46 -15.17 -3.55
CA LEU A 141 1.15 -15.30 -2.14
C LEU A 141 -0.01 -16.29 -1.93
N THR A 142 0.08 -17.12 -0.89
CA THR A 142 -1.01 -18.02 -0.48
C THR A 142 -1.85 -17.47 0.67
N LYS A 143 -1.37 -16.37 1.29
CA LYS A 143 -2.05 -15.60 2.34
C LYS A 143 -1.79 -14.11 2.16
N LEU A 144 -2.57 -13.28 2.81
CA LEU A 144 -2.40 -11.82 2.90
C LEU A 144 -2.43 -11.11 1.53
N GLY A 145 -2.94 -11.75 0.50
CA GLY A 145 -3.08 -11.16 -0.82
C GLY A 145 -4.11 -10.04 -0.86
N ILE A 146 -3.90 -9.07 -1.75
CA ILE A 146 -4.79 -7.91 -1.88
C ILE A 146 -6.21 -8.29 -2.31
N GLU A 147 -6.39 -9.43 -2.97
CA GLU A 147 -7.70 -9.95 -3.37
C GLU A 147 -8.63 -10.29 -2.18
N LYS A 148 -8.07 -10.39 -0.97
CA LYS A 148 -8.85 -10.58 0.26
C LYS A 148 -9.53 -9.30 0.72
N VAL A 149 -8.95 -8.15 0.39
CA VAL A 149 -9.47 -6.85 0.82
C VAL A 149 -10.70 -6.50 -0.01
N PRO A 150 -11.87 -6.27 0.64
CA PRO A 150 -13.08 -5.88 -0.09
C PRO A 150 -12.96 -4.47 -0.65
N PRO A 151 -13.86 -4.05 -1.57
CA PRO A 151 -13.93 -2.66 -1.99
C PRO A 151 -14.05 -1.71 -0.80
N LEU A 152 -13.17 -0.72 -0.75
CA LEU A 152 -13.10 0.24 0.35
C LEU A 152 -13.90 1.50 -0.02
N ILE A 153 -15.04 1.71 0.63
CA ILE A 153 -15.86 2.92 0.50
C ILE A 153 -16.06 3.53 1.88
N GLY A 154 -15.54 4.72 2.08
CA GLY A 154 -15.56 5.38 3.39
C GLY A 154 -15.43 6.89 3.29
N ARG A 155 -15.42 7.55 4.44
CA ARG A 155 -15.10 8.97 4.52
C ARG A 155 -13.58 9.14 4.36
N GLY A 156 -13.15 9.85 3.31
CA GLY A 156 -11.76 10.30 3.17
C GLY A 156 -11.47 11.48 4.11
N VAL A 157 -10.35 11.44 4.80
CA VAL A 157 -9.88 12.49 5.69
C VAL A 157 -8.49 12.89 5.26
N LEU A 158 -8.35 14.07 4.68
CA LEU A 158 -7.08 14.63 4.26
C LEU A 158 -6.35 15.24 5.46
N VAL A 159 -5.13 14.78 5.72
CA VAL A 159 -4.19 15.37 6.67
C VAL A 159 -3.03 15.95 5.87
N ASP A 160 -2.95 17.27 5.83
CA ASP A 160 -1.92 17.99 5.07
C ASP A 160 -0.63 18.09 5.90
N MET A 161 0.26 17.11 5.70
CA MET A 161 1.53 17.03 6.41
C MET A 161 2.54 18.06 5.90
N ALA A 162 2.55 18.34 4.60
CA ALA A 162 3.41 19.40 4.05
C ALA A 162 3.09 20.76 4.69
N ARG A 163 1.81 21.09 4.80
CA ARG A 163 1.35 22.31 5.49
C ARG A 163 1.72 22.31 6.98
N TYR A 164 1.55 21.19 7.67
CA TYR A 164 1.91 21.06 9.08
C TYR A 164 3.40 21.35 9.32
N HIS A 165 4.27 20.86 8.43
CA HIS A 165 5.70 21.16 8.49
C HIS A 165 6.10 22.51 7.89
N GLY A 166 5.16 23.29 7.35
CA GLY A 166 5.43 24.59 6.73
C GLY A 166 6.22 24.53 5.43
N VAL A 167 6.13 23.44 4.68
CA VAL A 167 6.85 23.18 3.42
C VAL A 167 5.88 22.90 2.28
N SER A 168 6.34 23.08 1.04
CA SER A 168 5.57 22.70 -0.16
C SER A 168 5.64 21.19 -0.41
N SER A 169 6.76 20.55 -0.04
CA SER A 169 7.00 19.12 -0.13
C SER A 169 7.86 18.65 1.03
N MET A 170 7.51 17.52 1.62
CA MET A 170 8.35 16.85 2.60
C MET A 170 9.59 16.28 1.93
N SER A 171 10.67 16.12 2.68
CA SER A 171 11.90 15.48 2.19
C SER A 171 11.76 13.96 2.14
N GLY A 172 12.49 13.32 1.21
CA GLY A 172 12.62 11.87 1.18
C GLY A 172 13.16 11.34 2.52
N GLY A 173 12.62 10.22 2.99
CA GLY A 173 13.01 9.62 4.26
C GLY A 173 12.53 10.35 5.52
N GLN A 174 11.81 11.45 5.40
CA GLN A 174 11.24 12.14 6.56
C GLN A 174 10.06 11.32 7.11
N PRO A 175 10.15 10.80 8.36
CA PRO A 175 9.07 9.99 8.93
C PRO A 175 7.86 10.85 9.29
N ILE A 176 6.68 10.25 9.20
CA ILE A 176 5.43 10.79 9.75
C ILE A 176 5.11 9.95 10.99
N THR A 177 5.32 10.52 12.16
CA THR A 177 5.08 9.82 13.42
C THR A 177 3.62 9.91 13.84
N ARG A 178 3.22 9.06 14.80
CA ARG A 178 1.89 9.17 15.43
C ARG A 178 1.66 10.54 16.05
N GLN A 179 2.70 11.13 16.63
CA GLN A 179 2.60 12.44 17.26
C GLN A 179 2.35 13.53 16.22
N ASP A 180 3.07 13.51 15.10
CA ASP A 180 2.87 14.46 13.99
C ASP A 180 1.43 14.39 13.45
N ILE A 181 0.88 13.18 13.31
CA ILE A 181 -0.51 13.00 12.86
C ILE A 181 -1.50 13.64 13.84
N ILE A 182 -1.30 13.45 15.15
CA ILE A 182 -2.17 14.01 16.18
C ILE A 182 -2.09 15.54 16.19
N GLU A 183 -0.89 16.10 16.10
CA GLU A 183 -0.66 17.54 16.12
C GLU A 183 -1.21 18.20 14.85
N ALA A 184 -0.91 17.63 13.67
CA ALA A 184 -1.46 18.10 12.40
C ALA A 184 -2.99 18.05 12.37
N ALA A 185 -3.58 16.96 12.89
CA ALA A 185 -5.04 16.83 12.98
C ALA A 185 -5.66 17.90 13.92
N ASN A 186 -5.03 18.19 15.07
CA ASN A 186 -5.48 19.22 16.00
C ASN A 186 -5.42 20.61 15.36
N GLU A 187 -4.29 20.96 14.73
CA GLU A 187 -4.10 22.24 14.04
C GLU A 187 -5.12 22.43 12.91
N GLN A 188 -5.37 21.37 12.13
CA GLN A 188 -6.30 21.40 11.00
C GLN A 188 -7.75 21.14 11.41
N LYS A 189 -8.04 21.00 12.70
CA LYS A 189 -9.37 20.75 13.27
C LYS A 189 -10.04 19.50 12.72
N ILE A 190 -9.22 18.47 12.51
CA ILE A 190 -9.66 17.17 12.03
C ILE A 190 -10.13 16.31 13.22
N ASN A 191 -11.29 15.68 13.06
CA ASN A 191 -11.81 14.70 14.00
C ASN A 191 -11.94 13.34 13.30
N PHE A 192 -11.05 12.40 13.63
CA PHE A 192 -11.07 11.05 13.10
C PHE A 192 -12.25 10.25 13.66
N LYS A 193 -12.79 9.38 12.82
CA LYS A 193 -13.85 8.43 13.16
C LYS A 193 -13.44 7.02 12.77
N LYS A 194 -14.00 6.04 13.44
CA LYS A 194 -13.78 4.63 13.09
C LYS A 194 -14.26 4.35 11.66
N GLY A 195 -13.39 3.77 10.85
CA GLY A 195 -13.65 3.46 9.43
C GLY A 195 -13.35 4.60 8.46
N ASP A 196 -12.71 5.69 8.92
CA ASP A 196 -12.16 6.71 8.03
C ASP A 196 -11.01 6.16 7.19
N ILE A 197 -10.89 6.66 5.97
CA ILE A 197 -9.74 6.47 5.09
C ILE A 197 -8.87 7.72 5.22
N ILE A 198 -7.70 7.56 5.84
CA ILE A 198 -6.79 8.69 6.09
C ILE A 198 -5.89 8.88 4.86
N ILE A 199 -5.83 10.11 4.36
CA ILE A 199 -5.04 10.51 3.20
C ILE A 199 -4.00 11.52 3.68
N PHE A 200 -2.72 11.19 3.52
CA PHE A 200 -1.62 12.10 3.84
C PHE A 200 -1.18 12.87 2.58
N HIS A 201 -1.21 14.20 2.65
CA HIS A 201 -0.64 15.05 1.62
C HIS A 201 0.78 15.43 2.02
N THR A 202 1.76 14.95 1.27
CA THR A 202 3.18 15.21 1.51
C THR A 202 3.78 16.20 0.52
N GLY A 203 3.10 16.48 -0.59
CA GLY A 203 3.60 17.30 -1.69
C GLY A 203 4.66 16.61 -2.55
N TRP A 204 5.05 15.37 -2.22
CA TRP A 204 6.15 14.65 -2.87
C TRP A 204 5.96 14.50 -4.38
N THR A 205 4.82 13.96 -4.81
CA THR A 205 4.55 13.68 -6.23
C THR A 205 4.63 14.94 -7.08
N ASP A 206 4.04 16.05 -6.62
CA ASP A 206 4.04 17.30 -7.37
C ASP A 206 5.44 17.90 -7.50
N ALA A 207 6.25 17.77 -6.45
CA ALA A 207 7.60 18.35 -6.42
C ALA A 207 8.63 17.47 -7.13
N LYS A 208 8.51 16.12 -7.05
CA LYS A 208 9.58 15.20 -7.43
C LYS A 208 9.36 14.50 -8.75
N LEU A 209 8.10 14.25 -9.15
CA LEU A 209 7.83 13.54 -10.39
C LEU A 209 8.32 14.26 -11.64
N LYS A 210 8.29 15.61 -11.63
CA LYS A 210 8.68 16.43 -12.78
C LYS A 210 10.13 16.88 -12.73
N ASP A 211 10.61 17.24 -11.56
CA ASP A 211 11.83 18.00 -11.41
C ASP A 211 13.03 17.17 -10.94
N TYR A 212 12.77 16.01 -10.31
CA TYR A 212 13.80 15.20 -9.67
C TYR A 212 13.57 13.69 -9.87
N PRO A 213 13.57 13.21 -11.12
CA PRO A 213 13.35 11.79 -11.38
C PRO A 213 14.41 10.87 -10.75
N GLU A 214 15.64 11.36 -10.57
CA GLU A 214 16.72 10.62 -9.93
C GLU A 214 16.61 10.47 -8.40
N GLU A 215 15.65 11.14 -7.78
CA GLU A 215 15.37 11.00 -6.35
C GLU A 215 14.31 9.94 -6.02
N TRP A 216 13.83 9.22 -7.03
CA TRP A 216 12.82 8.16 -6.89
C TRP A 216 13.45 6.81 -6.54
#